data_af175232b4f6380750aa1e4c7d178f05
#
_entry.id   af175232b4f6380750aa1e4c7d178f05
#
_cell.length_a   1.000
_cell.length_b   1.000
_cell.length_c   1.000
_cell.angle_alpha   90.00
_cell.angle_beta   90.00
_cell.angle_gamma   90.00
#
_symmetry.space_group_name_H-M   'P 1'
#
loop_
_entity.id
_entity.type
_entity.pdbx_description
1 polymer ?
#
loop_
_entity_poly.entity_id
_entity_poly.type
_entity_poly.pdbx_seq_one_letter_code
_entity_poly.pdbx_strand_id
1 'polypeptide(L)'
;MVGLYLQPNFEYMKWLNFIIKYRPWLGILFLSSAVIVNIQAGFWPSFILYLIGVVLLAGHFLFGPMRLIQEYIESGDLEGAKKIIASIKFPGLLIKPVRSVYYTIKGNLDMADQNFDSAEQNLKKSQNLMGGGGLLSGQLKQAEGANKLQLGMLAMQKGNMKEAESYIRQAIRVGLPDSENNAAAYLQLCSIMMNKREFRAAKQYFAKAKSYKPTTPQIVDQI
;
A
#
# COMPACT_ATOMS: atom_id res chain seq x y z
N MET A 1 29.67 -3.16 -18.19
CA MET A 1 29.56 -4.03 -16.99
C MET A 1 28.13 -3.93 -16.51
N VAL A 2 27.32 -4.95 -16.82
CA VAL A 2 25.91 -5.01 -16.48
C VAL A 2 25.83 -5.49 -15.03
N GLY A 3 25.24 -4.64 -14.16
CA GLY A 3 25.06 -4.96 -12.75
C GLY A 3 24.19 -6.21 -12.58
N LEU A 4 24.75 -7.22 -11.92
CA LEU A 4 24.02 -8.37 -11.39
C LEU A 4 23.06 -7.86 -10.32
N TYR A 5 21.84 -7.52 -10.69
CA TYR A 5 20.74 -7.47 -9.73
C TYR A 5 20.49 -8.90 -9.30
N LEU A 6 20.87 -9.23 -8.06
CA LEU A 6 20.50 -10.44 -7.37
C LEU A 6 18.98 -10.55 -7.42
N GLN A 7 18.45 -11.34 -8.35
CA GLN A 7 17.06 -11.78 -8.28
C GLN A 7 16.93 -12.58 -6.97
N PRO A 8 16.09 -12.17 -6.03
CA PRO A 8 15.88 -12.98 -4.83
C PRO A 8 15.36 -14.34 -5.28
N ASN A 9 16.02 -15.41 -4.83
CA ASN A 9 15.71 -16.78 -5.18
C ASN A 9 14.21 -17.03 -5.13
N PHE A 10 13.60 -17.32 -6.27
CA PHE A 10 12.17 -17.49 -6.46
C PHE A 10 11.57 -18.60 -5.54
N GLU A 11 12.38 -19.59 -5.17
CA GLU A 11 12.00 -20.63 -4.23
C GLU A 11 11.91 -20.14 -2.78
N TYR A 12 12.82 -19.24 -2.36
CA TYR A 12 12.79 -18.65 -1.01
C TYR A 12 11.53 -17.78 -0.82
N MET A 13 11.07 -17.12 -1.87
CA MET A 13 9.83 -16.34 -1.84
C MET A 13 8.58 -17.21 -1.70
N LYS A 14 8.53 -18.36 -2.35
CA LYS A 14 7.40 -19.33 -2.22
C LYS A 14 7.28 -19.86 -0.79
N TRP A 15 8.39 -20.16 -0.14
CA TRP A 15 8.41 -20.66 1.24
C TRP A 15 7.93 -19.61 2.25
N LEU A 16 8.36 -18.37 2.07
CA LEU A 16 7.90 -17.24 2.88
C LEU A 16 6.40 -17.00 2.72
N ASN A 17 5.88 -17.05 1.51
CA ASN A 17 4.46 -16.89 1.23
C ASN A 17 3.62 -18.02 1.85
N PHE A 18 4.14 -19.25 1.83
CA PHE A 18 3.51 -20.38 2.52
C PHE A 18 3.44 -20.13 4.04
N ILE A 19 4.54 -19.73 4.68
CA ILE A 19 4.56 -19.41 6.12
C ILE A 19 3.57 -18.28 6.43
N ILE A 20 3.54 -17.21 5.63
CA ILE A 20 2.64 -16.07 5.85
C ILE A 20 1.18 -16.50 5.75
N LYS A 21 0.84 -17.33 4.75
CA LYS A 21 -0.52 -17.84 4.53
C LYS A 21 -1.00 -18.73 5.68
N TYR A 22 -0.12 -19.57 6.21
CA TYR A 22 -0.47 -20.55 7.23
C TYR A 22 -0.06 -20.14 8.65
N ARG A 23 0.43 -18.91 8.86
CA ARG A 23 0.81 -18.37 10.18
C ARG A 23 -0.19 -18.68 11.31
N PRO A 24 -1.50 -18.42 11.15
CA PRO A 24 -2.44 -18.66 12.24
C PRO A 24 -2.52 -20.14 12.60
N TRP A 25 -2.55 -21.02 11.61
CA TRP A 25 -2.59 -22.47 11.83
C TRP A 25 -1.29 -23.00 12.45
N LEU A 26 -0.14 -22.51 11.98
CA LEU A 26 1.16 -22.85 12.57
C LEU A 26 1.23 -22.35 14.03
N GLY A 27 0.78 -21.13 14.29
CA GLY A 27 0.73 -20.59 15.66
C GLY A 27 -0.11 -21.43 16.61
N ILE A 28 -1.30 -21.86 16.18
CA ILE A 28 -2.17 -22.76 16.97
C ILE A 28 -1.49 -24.12 17.15
N LEU A 29 -0.87 -24.69 16.12
CA LEU A 29 -0.14 -25.95 16.19
C LEU A 29 0.99 -25.89 17.22
N PHE A 30 1.82 -24.84 17.18
CA PHE A 30 2.91 -24.67 18.14
C PHE A 30 2.40 -24.48 19.56
N LEU A 31 1.30 -23.73 19.77
CA LEU A 31 0.71 -23.56 21.10
C LEU A 31 0.12 -24.86 21.65
N SER A 32 -0.59 -25.63 20.82
CA SER A 32 -1.14 -26.93 21.27
C SER A 32 -0.03 -27.94 21.60
N SER A 33 1.01 -27.99 20.77
CA SER A 33 2.20 -28.80 21.05
C SER A 33 2.90 -28.35 22.33
N ALA A 34 2.99 -27.06 22.59
CA ALA A 34 3.57 -26.51 23.81
C ALA A 34 2.80 -26.97 25.07
N VAL A 35 1.47 -27.00 25.00
CA VAL A 35 0.64 -27.51 26.12
C VAL A 35 0.94 -28.98 26.38
N ILE A 36 1.01 -29.82 25.35
CA ILE A 36 1.31 -31.26 25.50
C ILE A 36 2.69 -31.48 26.16
N VAL A 37 3.73 -30.76 25.62
CA VAL A 37 5.09 -30.84 26.17
C VAL A 37 5.14 -30.31 27.62
N ASN A 38 4.37 -29.27 27.95
CA ASN A 38 4.31 -28.71 29.31
C ASN A 38 3.75 -29.72 30.32
N ILE A 39 2.74 -30.50 29.93
CA ILE A 39 2.17 -31.53 30.76
C ILE A 39 3.16 -32.68 31.02
N GLN A 40 3.98 -33.04 30.01
CA GLN A 40 4.89 -34.18 30.10
C GLN A 40 6.26 -33.81 30.68
N ALA A 41 6.83 -32.69 30.35
CA ALA A 41 8.22 -32.28 30.62
C ALA A 41 8.34 -30.96 31.40
N GLY A 42 7.23 -30.31 31.73
CA GLY A 42 7.22 -29.05 32.47
C GLY A 42 7.39 -27.81 31.59
N PHE A 43 7.38 -26.62 32.22
CA PHE A 43 7.34 -25.31 31.55
C PHE A 43 8.61 -25.00 30.73
N TRP A 44 9.77 -25.25 31.27
CA TRP A 44 11.03 -24.84 30.63
C TRP A 44 11.25 -25.45 29.24
N PRO A 45 11.04 -26.76 29.00
CA PRO A 45 11.16 -27.32 27.66
C PRO A 45 10.09 -26.82 26.70
N SER A 46 8.89 -26.49 27.18
CA SER A 46 7.76 -26.01 26.37
C SER A 46 7.82 -24.51 26.06
N PHE A 47 8.64 -23.72 26.80
CA PHE A 47 8.71 -22.26 26.66
C PHE A 47 9.00 -21.80 25.24
N ILE A 48 9.94 -22.45 24.55
CA ILE A 48 10.31 -22.09 23.17
C ILE A 48 9.11 -22.28 22.22
N LEU A 49 8.34 -23.35 22.38
CA LEU A 49 7.15 -23.61 21.57
C LEU A 49 6.05 -22.57 21.84
N TYR A 50 5.83 -22.18 23.10
CA TYR A 50 4.94 -21.07 23.43
C TYR A 50 5.36 -19.78 22.78
N LEU A 51 6.67 -19.43 22.87
CA LEU A 51 7.22 -18.20 22.28
C LEU A 51 7.00 -18.18 20.77
N ILE A 52 7.33 -19.25 20.06
CA ILE A 52 7.12 -19.35 18.60
C ILE A 52 5.64 -19.21 18.26
N GLY A 53 4.75 -19.93 18.95
CA GLY A 53 3.31 -19.87 18.72
C GLY A 53 2.75 -18.47 18.92
N VAL A 54 3.12 -17.79 20.00
CA VAL A 54 2.72 -16.41 20.28
C VAL A 54 3.23 -15.43 19.24
N VAL A 55 4.52 -15.52 18.84
CA VAL A 55 5.13 -14.66 17.82
C VAL A 55 4.44 -14.84 16.46
N LEU A 56 4.12 -16.08 16.07
CA LEU A 56 3.40 -16.34 14.82
C LEU A 56 1.99 -15.75 14.84
N LEU A 57 1.24 -15.92 15.92
CA LEU A 57 -0.10 -15.34 16.05
C LEU A 57 -0.06 -13.82 16.12
N ALA A 58 0.81 -13.25 16.96
CA ALA A 58 0.99 -11.81 17.06
C ALA A 58 1.38 -11.23 15.69
N GLY A 59 2.31 -11.87 14.97
CA GLY A 59 2.71 -11.46 13.63
C GLY A 59 1.55 -11.50 12.63
N HIS A 60 0.65 -12.48 12.73
CA HIS A 60 -0.54 -12.53 11.88
C HIS A 60 -1.50 -11.36 12.13
N PHE A 61 -1.78 -11.05 13.40
CA PHE A 61 -2.70 -9.96 13.74
C PHE A 61 -2.10 -8.57 13.54
N LEU A 62 -0.81 -8.39 13.80
CA LEU A 62 -0.16 -7.08 13.72
C LEU A 62 0.21 -6.66 12.29
N PHE A 63 0.65 -7.61 11.47
CA PHE A 63 1.12 -7.33 10.10
C PHE A 63 0.16 -7.85 9.02
N GLY A 64 -0.71 -8.82 9.34
CA GLY A 64 -1.63 -9.42 8.39
C GLY A 64 -0.92 -10.07 7.19
N PRO A 65 -1.66 -10.42 6.15
CA PRO A 65 -1.13 -10.97 4.91
C PRO A 65 -0.74 -9.89 3.88
N MET A 66 -0.25 -8.72 4.34
CA MET A 66 -0.01 -7.55 3.47
C MET A 66 0.95 -7.84 2.32
N ARG A 67 1.97 -8.69 2.54
CA ARG A 67 2.91 -9.08 1.49
C ARG A 67 2.22 -9.85 0.35
N LEU A 68 1.28 -10.72 0.68
CA LEU A 68 0.53 -11.47 -0.34
C LEU A 68 -0.32 -10.54 -1.21
N ILE A 69 -0.89 -9.49 -0.60
CA ILE A 69 -1.67 -8.50 -1.35
C ILE A 69 -0.81 -7.79 -2.40
N GLN A 70 0.41 -7.40 -2.02
CA GLN A 70 1.34 -6.74 -2.93
C GLN A 70 1.67 -7.64 -4.14
N GLU A 71 1.91 -8.93 -3.92
CA GLU A 71 2.18 -9.91 -4.98
C GLU A 71 1.01 -10.01 -5.97
N TYR A 72 -0.24 -10.04 -5.47
CA TYR A 72 -1.44 -10.04 -6.33
C TYR A 72 -1.60 -8.74 -7.13
N ILE A 73 -1.29 -7.59 -6.52
CA ILE A 73 -1.34 -6.29 -7.22
C ILE A 73 -0.27 -6.23 -8.31
N GLU A 74 0.96 -6.66 -8.03
CA GLU A 74 2.07 -6.68 -9.00
C GLU A 74 1.81 -7.65 -10.16
N SER A 75 1.11 -8.75 -9.91
CA SER A 75 0.69 -9.70 -10.95
C SER A 75 -0.56 -9.25 -11.73
N GLY A 76 -1.21 -8.16 -11.33
CA GLY A 76 -2.46 -7.67 -11.92
C GLY A 76 -3.72 -8.44 -11.50
N ASP A 77 -3.61 -9.39 -10.56
CA ASP A 77 -4.75 -10.15 -10.04
C ASP A 77 -5.48 -9.37 -8.94
N LEU A 78 -6.32 -8.42 -9.37
CA LEU A 78 -7.12 -7.59 -8.47
C LEU A 78 -8.13 -8.42 -7.66
N GLU A 79 -8.65 -9.50 -8.22
CA GLU A 79 -9.61 -10.38 -7.51
C GLU A 79 -8.92 -11.16 -6.38
N GLY A 80 -7.70 -11.65 -6.61
CA GLY A 80 -6.86 -12.23 -5.58
C GLY A 80 -6.57 -11.24 -4.46
N ALA A 81 -6.19 -10.01 -4.80
CA ALA A 81 -5.96 -8.92 -3.83
C ALA A 81 -7.22 -8.64 -2.99
N LYS A 82 -8.40 -8.55 -3.61
CA LYS A 82 -9.68 -8.35 -2.90
C LYS A 82 -9.98 -9.48 -1.91
N LYS A 83 -9.76 -10.74 -2.29
CA LYS A 83 -9.96 -11.89 -1.41
C LYS A 83 -9.07 -11.83 -0.18
N ILE A 84 -7.80 -11.44 -0.37
CA ILE A 84 -6.87 -11.31 0.77
C ILE A 84 -7.27 -10.12 1.66
N ILE A 85 -7.63 -8.97 1.09
CA ILE A 85 -8.15 -7.82 1.87
C ILE A 85 -9.39 -8.20 2.67
N ALA A 86 -10.32 -8.93 2.08
CA ALA A 86 -11.55 -9.38 2.74
C ALA A 86 -11.28 -10.41 3.87
N SER A 87 -10.16 -11.14 3.80
CA SER A 87 -9.76 -12.08 4.86
C SER A 87 -9.35 -11.39 6.16
N ILE A 88 -8.99 -10.11 6.11
CA ILE A 88 -8.60 -9.32 7.30
C ILE A 88 -9.85 -8.86 8.04
N LYS A 89 -10.34 -9.69 8.94
CA LYS A 89 -11.59 -9.42 9.70
C LYS A 89 -11.44 -8.27 10.72
N PHE A 90 -10.24 -8.06 11.26
CA PHE A 90 -9.96 -7.09 12.32
C PHE A 90 -8.84 -6.12 11.95
N PRO A 91 -9.06 -5.20 11.00
CA PRO A 91 -8.01 -4.26 10.57
C PRO A 91 -7.55 -3.33 11.71
N GLY A 92 -8.37 -3.16 12.75
CA GLY A 92 -8.01 -2.39 13.95
C GLY A 92 -6.83 -2.97 14.74
N LEU A 93 -6.56 -4.27 14.64
CA LEU A 93 -5.42 -4.92 15.29
C LEU A 93 -4.09 -4.72 14.55
N LEU A 94 -4.14 -4.32 13.27
CA LEU A 94 -2.93 -4.00 12.52
C LEU A 94 -2.22 -2.78 13.15
N ILE A 95 -0.90 -2.81 13.20
CA ILE A 95 -0.12 -1.64 13.58
C ILE A 95 -0.40 -0.47 12.65
N LYS A 96 -0.31 0.77 13.16
CA LYS A 96 -0.70 1.99 12.42
C LYS A 96 -0.16 2.07 10.99
N PRO A 97 1.15 1.83 10.70
CA PRO A 97 1.66 1.88 9.34
C PRO A 97 1.03 0.84 8.42
N VAL A 98 0.87 -0.39 8.89
CA VAL A 98 0.26 -1.49 8.12
C VAL A 98 -1.22 -1.23 7.89
N ARG A 99 -1.92 -0.70 8.88
CA ARG A 99 -3.34 -0.33 8.78
C ARG A 99 -3.56 0.80 7.77
N SER A 100 -2.63 1.77 7.69
CA SER A 100 -2.72 2.81 6.66
C SER A 100 -2.58 2.21 5.26
N VAL A 101 -1.61 1.33 5.04
CA VAL A 101 -1.43 0.62 3.76
C VAL A 101 -2.67 -0.22 3.43
N TYR A 102 -3.24 -0.94 4.40
CA TYR A 102 -4.50 -1.68 4.22
C TYR A 102 -5.60 -0.78 3.66
N TYR A 103 -5.84 0.39 4.27
CA TYR A 103 -6.88 1.30 3.80
C TYR A 103 -6.54 1.96 2.46
N THR A 104 -5.26 2.22 2.16
CA THR A 104 -4.86 2.69 0.83
C THR A 104 -5.19 1.65 -0.24
N ILE A 105 -4.78 0.40 -0.04
CA ILE A 105 -5.04 -0.68 -1.01
C ILE A 105 -6.55 -0.89 -1.17
N LYS A 106 -7.29 -0.93 -0.07
CA LYS A 106 -8.75 -1.07 -0.12
C LYS A 106 -9.40 0.08 -0.90
N GLY A 107 -8.96 1.33 -0.66
CA GLY A 107 -9.44 2.48 -1.41
C GLY A 107 -9.14 2.39 -2.91
N ASN A 108 -7.95 1.87 -3.28
CA ASN A 108 -7.60 1.68 -4.69
C ASN A 108 -8.43 0.59 -5.36
N LEU A 109 -8.72 -0.50 -4.66
CA LEU A 109 -9.61 -1.55 -5.16
C LEU A 109 -11.04 -1.02 -5.32
N ASP A 110 -11.53 -0.23 -4.36
CA ASP A 110 -12.84 0.42 -4.45
C ASP A 110 -12.90 1.41 -5.64
N MET A 111 -11.78 2.12 -5.95
CA MET A 111 -11.69 2.97 -7.15
C MET A 111 -11.77 2.14 -8.43
N ALA A 112 -11.08 1.00 -8.50
CA ALA A 112 -11.14 0.10 -9.65
C ALA A 112 -12.55 -0.44 -9.89
N ASP A 113 -13.32 -0.64 -8.81
CA ASP A 113 -14.73 -1.05 -8.86
C ASP A 113 -15.70 0.13 -9.07
N GLN A 114 -15.21 1.33 -9.30
CA GLN A 114 -16.00 2.57 -9.44
C GLN A 114 -16.83 2.91 -8.18
N ASN A 115 -16.49 2.36 -7.04
CA ASN A 115 -17.13 2.64 -5.76
C ASN A 115 -16.46 3.84 -5.08
N PHE A 116 -16.66 5.03 -5.68
CA PHE A 116 -15.92 6.24 -5.33
C PHE A 116 -16.14 6.73 -3.89
N ASP A 117 -17.32 6.52 -3.32
CA ASP A 117 -17.59 6.96 -1.94
C ASP A 117 -16.86 6.07 -0.92
N SER A 118 -16.83 4.76 -1.14
CA SER A 118 -16.05 3.83 -0.31
C SER A 118 -14.55 4.10 -0.46
N ALA A 119 -14.08 4.32 -1.70
CA ALA A 119 -12.71 4.67 -1.99
C ALA A 119 -12.26 5.91 -1.21
N GLU A 120 -13.05 6.98 -1.26
CA GLU A 120 -12.76 8.23 -0.55
C GLU A 120 -12.66 8.02 0.96
N GLN A 121 -13.61 7.29 1.55
CA GLN A 121 -13.59 6.98 2.98
C GLN A 121 -12.34 6.20 3.37
N ASN A 122 -11.96 5.19 2.59
CA ASN A 122 -10.82 4.36 2.88
C ASN A 122 -9.49 5.13 2.70
N LEU A 123 -9.36 5.94 1.65
CA LEU A 123 -8.18 6.78 1.45
C LEU A 123 -8.04 7.85 2.56
N LYS A 124 -9.14 8.48 3.00
CA LYS A 124 -9.13 9.42 4.14
C LYS A 124 -8.78 8.73 5.45
N LYS A 125 -9.28 7.50 5.72
CA LYS A 125 -8.87 6.70 6.88
C LYS A 125 -7.37 6.40 6.85
N SER A 126 -6.83 6.05 5.68
CA SER A 126 -5.40 5.85 5.50
C SER A 126 -4.61 7.11 5.83
N GLN A 127 -5.02 8.25 5.27
CA GLN A 127 -4.36 9.54 5.50
C GLN A 127 -4.29 9.90 6.98
N ASN A 128 -5.38 9.71 7.73
CA ASN A 128 -5.42 9.99 9.17
C ASN A 128 -4.48 9.10 10.00
N LEU A 129 -4.10 7.93 9.47
CA LEU A 129 -3.16 7.01 10.12
C LEU A 129 -1.70 7.31 9.79
N MET A 130 -1.42 8.04 8.70
CA MET A 130 -0.05 8.38 8.24
C MET A 130 0.56 9.54 9.04
N GLY A 131 -0.23 10.37 9.71
CA GLY A 131 0.24 11.48 10.53
C GLY A 131 0.95 10.99 11.80
N GLY A 132 2.27 11.02 11.82
CA GLY A 132 3.08 10.70 13.00
C GLY A 132 4.57 10.70 12.66
N GLY A 133 5.33 11.61 13.26
CA GLY A 133 6.79 11.63 13.13
C GLY A 133 7.41 10.40 13.80
N GLY A 134 8.33 9.73 13.12
CA GLY A 134 9.08 8.59 13.64
C GLY A 134 10.23 8.22 12.72
N LEU A 135 10.95 7.15 13.06
CA LEU A 135 12.14 6.65 12.34
C LEU A 135 11.88 6.38 10.84
N LEU A 136 10.63 6.16 10.44
CA LEU A 136 10.16 5.91 9.05
C LEU A 136 9.60 7.18 8.38
N SER A 137 9.91 8.37 8.88
CA SER A 137 9.28 9.63 8.45
C SER A 137 9.38 9.92 6.95
N GLY A 138 10.47 9.53 6.29
CA GLY A 138 10.65 9.72 4.84
C GLY A 138 9.72 8.86 3.99
N GLN A 139 9.67 7.56 4.25
CA GLN A 139 8.81 6.62 3.53
C GLN A 139 7.32 6.87 3.81
N LEU A 140 6.97 7.23 5.05
CA LEU A 140 5.60 7.61 5.41
C LEU A 140 5.15 8.89 4.72
N LYS A 141 6.04 9.89 4.55
CA LYS A 141 5.74 11.11 3.78
C LYS A 141 5.47 10.78 2.30
N GLN A 142 6.29 9.95 1.68
CA GLN A 142 6.08 9.53 0.29
C GLN A 142 4.77 8.76 0.12
N ALA A 143 4.44 7.86 1.06
CA ALA A 143 3.15 7.17 1.07
C ALA A 143 1.97 8.13 1.28
N GLU A 144 2.14 9.15 2.13
CA GLU A 144 1.15 10.23 2.31
C GLU A 144 0.97 11.04 1.02
N GLY A 145 2.07 11.37 0.35
CA GLY A 145 2.02 12.06 -0.95
C GLY A 145 1.28 11.24 -2.00
N ALA A 146 1.59 9.96 -2.13
CA ALA A 146 0.91 9.05 -3.04
C ALA A 146 -0.61 8.94 -2.73
N ASN A 147 -0.98 8.82 -1.45
CA ASN A 147 -2.38 8.78 -1.04
C ASN A 147 -3.13 10.07 -1.38
N LYS A 148 -2.49 11.24 -1.15
CA LYS A 148 -3.06 12.53 -1.56
C LYS A 148 -3.24 12.65 -3.08
N LEU A 149 -2.30 12.11 -3.87
CA LEU A 149 -2.45 12.07 -5.32
C LEU A 149 -3.67 11.24 -5.72
N GLN A 150 -3.88 10.09 -5.09
CA GLN A 150 -5.06 9.26 -5.35
C GLN A 150 -6.37 9.94 -4.97
N LEU A 151 -6.42 10.65 -3.82
CA LEU A 151 -7.57 11.47 -3.45
C LEU A 151 -7.82 12.58 -4.48
N GLY A 152 -6.77 13.17 -5.03
CA GLY A 152 -6.87 14.16 -6.11
C GLY A 152 -7.45 13.56 -7.39
N MET A 153 -6.98 12.39 -7.80
CA MET A 153 -7.51 11.67 -8.97
C MET A 153 -8.98 11.28 -8.77
N LEU A 154 -9.34 10.80 -7.58
CA LEU A 154 -10.71 10.49 -7.23
C LEU A 154 -11.62 11.72 -7.27
N ALA A 155 -11.16 12.85 -6.76
CA ALA A 155 -11.90 14.10 -6.82
C ALA A 155 -12.13 14.57 -8.27
N MET A 156 -11.15 14.34 -9.18
CA MET A 156 -11.32 14.57 -10.62
C MET A 156 -12.43 13.70 -11.21
N GLN A 157 -12.43 12.41 -10.89
CA GLN A 157 -13.47 11.47 -11.36
C GLN A 157 -14.88 11.85 -10.85
N LYS A 158 -14.97 12.41 -9.64
CA LYS A 158 -16.21 12.96 -9.08
C LYS A 158 -16.56 14.35 -9.64
N GLY A 159 -15.76 14.93 -10.53
CA GLY A 159 -15.96 16.25 -11.12
C GLY A 159 -15.56 17.42 -10.21
N ASN A 160 -14.98 17.16 -9.03
CA ASN A 160 -14.59 18.19 -8.07
C ASN A 160 -13.18 18.73 -8.34
N MET A 161 -13.03 19.52 -9.42
CA MET A 161 -11.74 20.00 -9.91
C MET A 161 -10.98 20.89 -8.92
N LYS A 162 -11.68 21.64 -8.05
CA LYS A 162 -11.03 22.48 -7.03
C LYS A 162 -10.36 21.63 -5.94
N GLU A 163 -11.06 20.63 -5.46
CA GLU A 163 -10.55 19.70 -4.46
C GLU A 163 -9.42 18.85 -5.03
N ALA A 164 -9.58 18.38 -6.27
CA ALA A 164 -8.56 17.65 -7.00
C ALA A 164 -7.25 18.43 -7.08
N GLU A 165 -7.29 19.69 -7.52
CA GLU A 165 -6.12 20.55 -7.58
C GLU A 165 -5.45 20.72 -6.22
N SER A 166 -6.25 20.93 -5.18
CA SER A 166 -5.75 21.08 -3.81
C SER A 166 -4.98 19.83 -3.34
N TYR A 167 -5.59 18.64 -3.51
CA TYR A 167 -4.94 17.38 -3.14
C TYR A 167 -3.67 17.11 -3.93
N ILE A 168 -3.67 17.33 -5.25
CA ILE A 168 -2.51 17.07 -6.09
C ILE A 168 -1.35 18.03 -5.75
N ARG A 169 -1.64 19.31 -5.51
CA ARG A 169 -0.62 20.26 -5.05
C ARG A 169 -0.06 19.89 -3.68
N GLN A 170 -0.89 19.41 -2.77
CA GLN A 170 -0.43 18.89 -1.47
C GLN A 170 0.43 17.65 -1.64
N ALA A 171 0.06 16.72 -2.53
CA ALA A 171 0.83 15.52 -2.83
C ALA A 171 2.27 15.86 -3.27
N ILE A 172 2.39 16.79 -4.23
CA ILE A 172 3.70 17.26 -4.72
C ILE A 172 4.50 17.93 -3.59
N ARG A 173 3.85 18.72 -2.72
CA ARG A 173 4.52 19.42 -1.62
C ARG A 173 5.02 18.46 -0.54
N VAL A 174 4.26 17.43 -0.21
CA VAL A 174 4.63 16.39 0.76
C VAL A 174 5.77 15.53 0.22
N GLY A 175 5.79 15.29 -1.09
CA GLY A 175 6.75 14.47 -1.81
C GLY A 175 6.11 13.16 -2.30
N LEU A 176 6.44 12.79 -3.52
CA LEU A 176 5.95 11.58 -4.19
C LEU A 176 7.08 10.54 -4.26
N PRO A 177 6.75 9.23 -4.26
CA PRO A 177 7.75 8.18 -4.08
C PRO A 177 8.75 8.05 -5.23
N ASP A 178 8.31 8.34 -6.47
CA ASP A 178 9.09 8.08 -7.68
C ASP A 178 8.79 9.07 -8.79
N SER A 179 9.51 8.95 -9.91
CA SER A 179 9.34 9.78 -11.11
C SER A 179 7.98 9.59 -11.78
N GLU A 180 7.43 8.37 -11.74
CA GLU A 180 6.13 8.03 -12.33
C GLU A 180 5.00 8.79 -11.63
N ASN A 181 4.95 8.72 -10.30
CA ASN A 181 3.97 9.46 -9.51
C ASN A 181 4.10 10.97 -9.67
N ASN A 182 5.34 11.49 -9.77
CA ASN A 182 5.58 12.91 -10.03
C ASN A 182 5.06 13.31 -11.41
N ALA A 183 5.39 12.55 -12.46
CA ALA A 183 4.90 12.80 -13.81
C ALA A 183 3.37 12.77 -13.87
N ALA A 184 2.75 11.74 -13.28
CA ALA A 184 1.30 11.62 -13.18
C ALA A 184 0.67 12.84 -12.50
N ALA A 185 1.21 13.28 -11.35
CA ALA A 185 0.69 14.45 -10.63
C ALA A 185 0.72 15.73 -11.49
N TYR A 186 1.81 15.96 -12.21
CA TYR A 186 1.90 17.13 -13.09
C TYR A 186 1.02 17.02 -14.34
N LEU A 187 0.78 15.81 -14.88
CA LEU A 187 -0.19 15.59 -15.96
C LEU A 187 -1.62 15.88 -15.49
N GLN A 188 -1.98 15.47 -14.27
CA GLN A 188 -3.30 15.79 -13.72
C GLN A 188 -3.46 17.30 -13.52
N LEU A 189 -2.43 18.02 -13.02
CA LEU A 189 -2.47 19.49 -12.96
C LEU A 189 -2.58 20.13 -14.34
N CYS A 190 -1.89 19.58 -15.35
CA CYS A 190 -2.03 20.03 -16.74
C CYS A 190 -3.47 19.91 -17.21
N SER A 191 -4.11 18.76 -17.00
CA SER A 191 -5.52 18.51 -17.34
C SER A 191 -6.46 19.51 -16.65
N ILE A 192 -6.26 19.74 -15.34
CA ILE A 192 -7.05 20.71 -14.60
C ILE A 192 -6.91 22.13 -15.17
N MET A 193 -5.68 22.55 -15.52
CA MET A 193 -5.43 23.86 -16.10
C MET A 193 -6.02 24.00 -17.51
N MET A 194 -5.98 22.92 -18.30
CA MET A 194 -6.68 22.87 -19.60
C MET A 194 -8.19 23.09 -19.44
N ASN A 195 -8.82 22.43 -18.48
CA ASN A 195 -10.24 22.61 -18.20
C ASN A 195 -10.57 24.03 -17.73
N LYS A 196 -9.63 24.69 -17.05
CA LYS A 196 -9.75 26.11 -16.64
C LYS A 196 -9.41 27.09 -17.76
N ARG A 197 -8.99 26.62 -18.95
CA ARG A 197 -8.47 27.42 -20.08
C ARG A 197 -7.20 28.20 -19.73
N GLU A 198 -6.46 27.79 -18.72
CA GLU A 198 -5.18 28.36 -18.31
C GLU A 198 -4.02 27.70 -19.09
N PHE A 199 -4.03 27.87 -20.40
CA PHE A 199 -3.11 27.15 -21.33
C PHE A 199 -1.62 27.37 -21.05
N ARG A 200 -1.25 28.56 -20.55
CA ARG A 200 0.14 28.84 -20.18
C ARG A 200 0.61 27.98 -19.01
N ALA A 201 -0.21 27.88 -17.97
CA ALA A 201 0.07 27.02 -16.82
C ALA A 201 0.05 25.54 -17.22
N ALA A 202 -0.91 25.12 -18.04
CA ALA A 202 -0.99 23.75 -18.55
C ALA A 202 0.31 23.34 -19.27
N LYS A 203 0.83 24.22 -20.17
CA LYS A 203 2.10 23.97 -20.88
C LYS A 203 3.28 23.82 -19.93
N GLN A 204 3.34 24.61 -18.86
CA GLN A 204 4.39 24.51 -17.85
C GLN A 204 4.32 23.18 -17.09
N TYR A 205 3.13 22.75 -16.67
CA TYR A 205 2.94 21.46 -16.00
C TYR A 205 3.25 20.28 -16.90
N PHE A 206 2.86 20.36 -18.18
CA PHE A 206 3.21 19.34 -19.17
C PHE A 206 4.73 19.19 -19.33
N ALA A 207 5.43 20.32 -19.50
CA ALA A 207 6.89 20.31 -19.60
C ALA A 207 7.54 19.74 -18.32
N LYS A 208 6.94 20.04 -17.15
CA LYS A 208 7.40 19.49 -15.87
C LYS A 208 7.19 17.99 -15.80
N ALA A 209 6.03 17.48 -16.22
CA ALA A 209 5.76 16.03 -16.27
C ALA A 209 6.78 15.31 -17.15
N LYS A 210 7.03 15.83 -18.35
CA LYS A 210 8.02 15.29 -19.30
C LYS A 210 9.44 15.25 -18.72
N SER A 211 9.82 16.23 -17.90
CA SER A 211 11.15 16.30 -17.28
C SER A 211 11.47 15.15 -16.33
N TYR A 212 10.45 14.44 -15.82
CA TYR A 212 10.61 13.26 -14.96
C TYR A 212 10.92 11.98 -15.73
N LYS A 213 10.82 12.00 -17.08
CA LYS A 213 11.12 10.85 -17.97
C LYS A 213 10.41 9.56 -17.53
N PRO A 214 9.08 9.56 -17.41
CA PRO A 214 8.35 8.36 -17.01
C PRO A 214 8.55 7.24 -18.05
N THR A 215 8.44 5.99 -17.59
CA THR A 215 8.62 4.78 -18.40
C THR A 215 7.33 3.98 -18.54
N THR A 216 6.35 4.23 -17.67
CA THR A 216 5.05 3.57 -17.71
C THR A 216 4.28 3.92 -18.99
N PRO A 217 3.87 2.95 -19.83
CA PRO A 217 3.21 3.22 -21.12
C PRO A 217 2.03 4.19 -21.01
N GLN A 218 1.16 4.00 -20.00
CA GLN A 218 -0.02 4.87 -19.80
C GLN A 218 0.33 6.34 -19.55
N ILE A 219 1.52 6.62 -19.00
CA ILE A 219 1.99 7.98 -18.74
C ILE A 219 2.75 8.51 -19.96
N VAL A 220 3.54 7.65 -20.62
CA VAL A 220 4.29 8.00 -21.83
C VAL A 220 3.36 8.39 -22.97
N ASP A 221 2.25 7.67 -23.14
CA ASP A 221 1.25 7.94 -24.18
C ASP A 221 0.51 9.28 -24.00
N GLN A 222 0.57 9.86 -22.80
CA GLN A 222 0.00 11.17 -22.48
C GLN A 222 1.00 12.33 -22.63
N ILE A 223 2.28 12.03 -22.84
CA ILE A 223 3.39 12.98 -22.95
C ILE A 223 3.84 13.14 -24.42
#